data_39f7241dcafc875f9c4322d66d1fb5f1
#
_entry.id   39f7241dcafc875f9c4322d66d1fb5f1
#
_cell.length_a   1.000
_cell.length_b   1.000
_cell.length_c   1.000
_cell.angle_alpha   90.00
_cell.angle_beta   90.00
_cell.angle_gamma   90.00
#
_symmetry.space_group_name_H-M   'P 1'
#
loop_
_entity.id
_entity.type
_entity.pdbx_description
1 polymer ?
#
loop_
_entity_poly.entity_id
_entity_poly.type
_entity_poly.pdbx_seq_one_letter_code
_entity_poly.pdbx_strand_id
1 'polypeptide(L)'
;MPEAFKYGIVITGLIASGKSTVIKMLSARGYSVICADEIAHKILNIKAKQIAQIFGADLLETNFNQKLKNQPTINRAKLGEIVFSDNQARQKLQEILHPLIYEQIIKKAKKLEKEKKLYFVDIPLFFESGGKQKYNFKVALIYAPKSQALRRLIARNNLEKNQALLRINAQMDIEQKRLLSDFIIDNSADLENLEKNLESFLEILNPFSDNCGTNLN
;
A
#
# COMPACT_ATOMS: atom_id res chain seq x y z
N MET A 1 9.62 22.21 -1.70
CA MET A 1 9.26 20.98 -2.45
C MET A 1 9.48 19.79 -1.52
N PRO A 2 8.64 18.73 -1.52
CA PRO A 2 8.95 17.54 -0.74
C PRO A 2 10.30 16.95 -1.19
N GLU A 3 11.02 16.39 -0.20
CA GLU A 3 12.32 15.74 -0.43
C GLU A 3 12.17 14.59 -1.44
N ALA A 4 13.03 14.53 -2.44
CA ALA A 4 13.01 13.46 -3.45
C ALA A 4 13.64 12.19 -2.88
N PHE A 5 12.96 11.07 -3.06
CA PHE A 5 13.46 9.74 -2.71
C PHE A 5 14.01 9.05 -3.96
N LYS A 6 15.34 8.95 -4.02
CA LYS A 6 16.05 8.44 -5.21
C LYS A 6 15.92 6.92 -5.33
N TYR A 7 15.97 6.21 -4.21
CA TYR A 7 16.00 4.75 -4.15
C TYR A 7 14.65 4.15 -3.80
N GLY A 8 13.65 4.98 -3.49
CA GLY A 8 12.30 4.54 -3.12
C GLY A 8 11.35 4.50 -4.31
N ILE A 9 10.65 3.38 -4.50
CA ILE A 9 9.62 3.23 -5.53
C ILE A 9 8.29 2.85 -4.86
N VAL A 10 7.24 3.63 -5.10
CA VAL A 10 5.88 3.25 -4.68
C VAL A 10 5.34 2.15 -5.59
N ILE A 11 4.80 1.10 -4.99
CA ILE A 11 4.05 0.05 -5.67
C ILE A 11 2.56 0.27 -5.39
N THR A 12 1.79 0.43 -6.45
CA THR A 12 0.33 0.61 -6.39
C THR A 12 -0.37 -0.24 -7.44
N GLY A 13 -1.70 -0.26 -7.44
CA GLY A 13 -2.49 -1.03 -8.40
C GLY A 13 -3.97 -1.01 -8.09
N LEU A 14 -4.77 -1.55 -9.01
CA LEU A 14 -6.18 -1.79 -8.76
C LEU A 14 -6.36 -2.96 -7.76
N ILE A 15 -7.47 -2.99 -7.06
CA ILE A 15 -7.85 -4.17 -6.27
C ILE A 15 -7.80 -5.43 -7.15
N ALA A 16 -7.17 -6.50 -6.65
CA ALA A 16 -6.96 -7.76 -7.37
C ALA A 16 -6.06 -7.68 -8.63
N SER A 17 -5.28 -6.60 -8.83
CA SER A 17 -4.29 -6.50 -9.92
C SER A 17 -3.07 -7.42 -9.74
N GLY A 18 -2.89 -8.03 -8.56
CA GLY A 18 -1.72 -8.87 -8.25
C GLY A 18 -0.61 -8.16 -7.47
N LYS A 19 -0.84 -6.93 -6.98
CA LYS A 19 0.13 -6.15 -6.20
C LYS A 19 0.74 -6.95 -5.05
N SER A 20 -0.06 -7.68 -4.27
CA SER A 20 0.45 -8.48 -3.15
C SER A 20 1.39 -9.61 -3.58
N THR A 21 1.22 -10.16 -4.79
CA THR A 21 2.12 -11.15 -5.37
C THR A 21 3.47 -10.51 -5.67
N VAL A 22 3.47 -9.36 -6.33
CA VAL A 22 4.71 -8.59 -6.61
C VAL A 22 5.44 -8.20 -5.33
N ILE A 23 4.72 -7.73 -4.31
CA ILE A 23 5.33 -7.40 -3.00
C ILE A 23 5.99 -8.62 -2.36
N LYS A 24 5.37 -9.80 -2.42
CA LYS A 24 5.98 -11.05 -1.94
C LYS A 24 7.24 -11.43 -2.74
N MET A 25 7.20 -11.29 -4.07
CA MET A 25 8.36 -11.55 -4.94
C MET A 25 9.53 -10.61 -4.63
N LEU A 26 9.27 -9.32 -4.43
CA LEU A 26 10.27 -8.33 -4.06
C LEU A 26 10.89 -8.64 -2.68
N SER A 27 10.04 -8.96 -1.69
CA SER A 27 10.51 -9.34 -0.36
C SER A 27 11.35 -10.62 -0.38
N ALA A 28 10.96 -11.63 -1.18
CA ALA A 28 11.71 -12.88 -1.35
C ALA A 28 13.10 -12.65 -1.98
N ARG A 29 13.26 -11.60 -2.78
CA ARG A 29 14.54 -11.16 -3.37
C ARG A 29 15.38 -10.29 -2.41
N GLY A 30 14.92 -10.08 -1.17
CA GLY A 30 15.64 -9.32 -0.16
C GLY A 30 15.43 -7.81 -0.19
N TYR A 31 14.55 -7.29 -1.03
CA TYR A 31 14.22 -5.87 -1.03
C TYR A 31 13.45 -5.47 0.21
N SER A 32 13.80 -4.31 0.80
CA SER A 32 13.04 -3.71 1.89
C SER A 32 11.71 -3.17 1.38
N VAL A 33 10.61 -3.49 2.08
CA VAL A 33 9.26 -3.00 1.74
C VAL A 33 8.67 -2.24 2.93
N ILE A 34 8.21 -1.02 2.69
CA ILE A 34 7.42 -0.22 3.64
C ILE A 34 5.94 -0.44 3.29
N CYS A 35 5.19 -1.14 4.14
CA CYS A 35 3.76 -1.38 3.92
C CYS A 35 2.92 -0.32 4.64
N ALA A 36 2.17 0.50 3.88
CA ALA A 36 1.30 1.53 4.44
C ALA A 36 0.15 0.93 5.27
N ASP A 37 -0.40 -0.22 4.87
CA ASP A 37 -1.48 -0.89 5.59
C ASP A 37 -1.00 -1.39 6.96
N GLU A 38 0.22 -1.94 7.06
CA GLU A 38 0.79 -2.34 8.35
C GLU A 38 1.02 -1.13 9.27
N ILE A 39 1.47 -0.01 8.71
CA ILE A 39 1.65 1.23 9.45
C ILE A 39 0.30 1.73 9.95
N ALA A 40 -0.72 1.75 9.07
CA ALA A 40 -2.07 2.15 9.43
C ALA A 40 -2.64 1.30 10.58
N HIS A 41 -2.47 -0.02 10.53
CA HIS A 41 -2.91 -0.92 11.61
C HIS A 41 -2.21 -0.64 12.94
N LYS A 42 -0.91 -0.36 12.93
CA LYS A 42 -0.17 -0.01 14.15
C LYS A 42 -0.64 1.32 14.73
N ILE A 43 -0.82 2.34 13.89
CA ILE A 43 -1.31 3.66 14.30
C ILE A 43 -2.73 3.58 14.83
N LEU A 44 -3.61 2.80 14.17
CA LEU A 44 -4.98 2.58 14.63
C LEU A 44 -5.02 2.07 16.07
N ASN A 45 -4.17 1.10 16.42
CA ASN A 45 -4.08 0.57 17.77
C ASN A 45 -3.46 1.57 18.75
N ILE A 46 -2.42 2.31 18.36
CA ILE A 46 -1.83 3.37 19.18
C ILE A 46 -2.87 4.45 19.51
N LYS A 47 -3.76 4.76 18.56
CA LYS A 47 -4.83 5.75 18.69
C LYS A 47 -6.16 5.17 19.15
N ALA A 48 -6.20 3.91 19.60
CA ALA A 48 -7.43 3.19 19.93
C ALA A 48 -8.35 3.97 20.88
N LYS A 49 -7.81 4.50 21.97
CA LYS A 49 -8.60 5.30 22.94
C LYS A 49 -9.19 6.56 22.30
N GLN A 50 -8.39 7.31 21.52
CA GLN A 50 -8.84 8.52 20.84
C GLN A 50 -9.92 8.22 19.82
N ILE A 51 -9.77 7.13 19.07
CA ILE A 51 -10.73 6.69 18.04
C ILE A 51 -12.04 6.25 18.72
N ALA A 52 -11.95 5.48 19.79
CA ALA A 52 -13.13 5.04 20.55
C ALA A 52 -13.90 6.21 21.20
N GLN A 53 -13.23 7.27 21.63
CA GLN A 53 -13.88 8.50 22.11
C GLN A 53 -14.70 9.19 21.02
N ILE A 54 -14.30 9.06 19.75
CA ILE A 54 -14.94 9.74 18.62
C ILE A 54 -16.06 8.89 18.01
N PHE A 55 -15.81 7.57 17.89
CA PHE A 55 -16.68 6.68 17.11
C PHE A 55 -17.48 5.68 17.96
N GLY A 56 -17.21 5.58 19.26
CA GLY A 56 -17.93 4.73 20.20
C GLY A 56 -16.99 3.89 21.07
N ALA A 57 -17.27 3.87 22.37
CA ALA A 57 -16.46 3.14 23.36
C ALA A 57 -16.47 1.62 23.15
N ASP A 58 -17.52 1.08 22.53
CA ASP A 58 -17.70 -0.32 22.19
C ASP A 58 -16.75 -0.83 21.08
N LEU A 59 -15.98 0.08 20.46
CA LEU A 59 -14.90 -0.24 19.54
C LEU A 59 -13.64 -0.73 20.25
N LEU A 60 -13.51 -0.52 21.57
CA LEU A 60 -12.34 -0.98 22.30
C LEU A 60 -12.43 -2.47 22.61
N GLU A 61 -11.38 -3.19 22.26
CA GLU A 61 -11.18 -4.58 22.65
C GLU A 61 -10.02 -4.68 23.63
N THR A 62 -10.26 -5.30 24.79
CA THR A 62 -9.20 -5.70 25.72
C THR A 62 -8.64 -7.05 25.28
N ASN A 63 -7.57 -7.03 24.48
CA ASN A 63 -6.86 -8.25 24.13
C ASN A 63 -5.94 -8.64 25.31
N PHE A 64 -6.26 -9.75 25.96
CA PHE A 64 -5.38 -10.40 26.97
C PHE A 64 -4.15 -11.08 26.35
N ASN A 65 -3.71 -10.64 25.18
CA ASN A 65 -2.56 -11.24 24.51
C ASN A 65 -1.26 -10.72 25.13
N GLN A 66 -0.49 -11.61 25.76
CA GLN A 66 0.75 -11.32 26.49
C GLN A 66 1.80 -10.51 25.70
N LYS A 67 1.72 -10.48 24.36
CA LYS A 67 2.62 -9.69 23.49
C LYS A 67 2.29 -8.20 23.43
N LEU A 68 1.09 -7.75 23.75
CA LEU A 68 0.63 -6.36 23.62
C LEU A 68 0.51 -5.61 24.96
N LYS A 69 1.07 -6.15 26.06
CA LYS A 69 1.13 -5.50 27.39
C LYS A 69 -0.19 -4.78 27.76
N ASN A 70 -1.34 -5.46 27.69
CA ASN A 70 -2.65 -4.96 28.09
C ASN A 70 -3.06 -3.62 27.39
N GLN A 71 -2.57 -3.32 26.20
CA GLN A 71 -3.03 -2.14 25.47
C GLN A 71 -4.35 -2.43 24.75
N PRO A 72 -5.33 -1.52 24.85
CA PRO A 72 -6.58 -1.67 24.14
C PRO A 72 -6.34 -1.62 22.62
N THR A 73 -7.03 -2.47 21.89
CA THR A 73 -7.03 -2.48 20.42
C THR A 73 -8.39 -2.07 19.90
N ILE A 74 -8.47 -1.72 18.61
CA ILE A 74 -9.73 -1.36 17.96
C ILE A 74 -10.34 -2.60 17.28
N ASN A 75 -11.63 -2.81 17.51
CA ASN A 75 -12.44 -3.69 16.68
C ASN A 75 -12.56 -3.11 15.27
N ARG A 76 -11.72 -3.61 14.36
CA ARG A 76 -11.65 -3.11 12.99
C ARG A 76 -12.88 -3.42 12.15
N ALA A 77 -13.58 -4.51 12.46
CA ALA A 77 -14.80 -4.88 11.75
C ALA A 77 -15.90 -3.85 12.05
N LYS A 78 -16.17 -3.58 13.33
CA LYS A 78 -17.14 -2.57 13.75
C LYS A 78 -16.79 -1.17 13.26
N LEU A 79 -15.50 -0.76 13.39
CA LEU A 79 -15.06 0.54 12.86
C LEU A 79 -15.25 0.61 11.34
N GLY A 80 -14.95 -0.49 10.64
CA GLY A 80 -15.17 -0.62 9.20
C GLY A 80 -16.63 -0.40 8.81
N GLU A 81 -17.59 -0.99 9.54
CA GLU A 81 -19.03 -0.80 9.31
C GLU A 81 -19.43 0.68 9.44
N ILE A 82 -18.94 1.38 10.48
CA ILE A 82 -19.21 2.80 10.69
C ILE A 82 -18.70 3.64 9.52
N VAL A 83 -17.42 3.49 9.16
CA VAL A 83 -16.80 4.35 8.13
C VAL A 83 -17.18 3.95 6.71
N PHE A 84 -17.73 2.75 6.51
CA PHE A 84 -18.26 2.32 5.22
C PHE A 84 -19.64 2.91 4.95
N SER A 85 -20.47 3.03 5.99
CA SER A 85 -21.84 3.57 5.89
C SER A 85 -21.91 5.08 5.97
N ASP A 86 -20.90 5.74 6.57
CA ASP A 86 -20.88 7.19 6.79
C ASP A 86 -19.59 7.82 6.21
N ASN A 87 -19.79 8.67 5.20
CA ASN A 87 -18.69 9.39 4.55
C ASN A 87 -18.02 10.42 5.48
N GLN A 88 -18.77 11.05 6.40
CA GLN A 88 -18.21 12.01 7.34
C GLN A 88 -17.35 11.30 8.39
N ALA A 89 -17.83 10.17 8.90
CA ALA A 89 -17.06 9.32 9.80
C ALA A 89 -15.76 8.84 9.13
N ARG A 90 -15.84 8.40 7.86
CA ARG A 90 -14.66 8.01 7.06
C ARG A 90 -13.67 9.17 6.92
N GLN A 91 -14.13 10.36 6.57
CA GLN A 91 -13.27 11.53 6.42
C GLN A 91 -12.58 11.87 7.74
N LYS A 92 -13.33 11.90 8.83
CA LYS A 92 -12.81 12.19 10.19
C LYS A 92 -11.75 11.18 10.62
N LEU A 93 -11.94 9.89 10.34
CA LEU A 93 -10.92 8.86 10.60
C LEU A 93 -9.67 9.09 9.76
N GLN A 94 -9.83 9.42 8.48
CA GLN A 94 -8.72 9.71 7.58
C GLN A 94 -7.93 10.94 8.03
N GLU A 95 -8.58 12.01 8.48
CA GLU A 95 -7.92 13.21 9.02
C GLU A 95 -7.03 12.90 10.23
N ILE A 96 -7.43 11.93 11.07
CA ILE A 96 -6.63 11.48 12.21
C ILE A 96 -5.45 10.60 11.76
N LEU A 97 -5.68 9.67 10.85
CA LEU A 97 -4.71 8.63 10.54
C LEU A 97 -3.71 9.04 9.46
N HIS A 98 -4.14 9.74 8.40
CA HIS A 98 -3.29 10.03 7.23
C HIS A 98 -2.02 10.80 7.58
N PRO A 99 -2.04 11.87 8.41
CA PRO A 99 -0.82 12.59 8.78
C PRO A 99 0.19 11.69 9.49
N LEU A 100 -0.29 10.83 10.38
CA LEU A 100 0.56 9.92 11.15
C LEU A 100 1.13 8.79 10.28
N ILE A 101 0.33 8.26 9.37
CA ILE A 101 0.79 7.26 8.39
C ILE A 101 1.86 7.87 7.49
N TYR A 102 1.62 9.07 6.96
CA TYR A 102 2.57 9.82 6.15
C TYR A 102 3.91 10.00 6.88
N GLU A 103 3.88 10.53 8.11
CA GLU A 103 5.07 10.73 8.92
C GLU A 103 5.89 9.44 9.11
N GLN A 104 5.21 8.32 9.40
CA GLN A 104 5.88 7.05 9.60
C GLN A 104 6.46 6.48 8.29
N ILE A 105 5.78 6.64 7.16
CA ILE A 105 6.32 6.26 5.85
C ILE A 105 7.58 7.06 5.56
N ILE A 106 7.54 8.40 5.69
CA ILE A 106 8.68 9.29 5.45
C ILE A 106 9.84 8.96 6.39
N LYS A 107 9.58 8.73 7.68
CA LYS A 107 10.62 8.36 8.65
C LYS A 107 11.34 7.07 8.26
N LYS A 108 10.59 6.05 7.83
CA LYS A 108 11.17 4.79 7.36
C LYS A 108 11.91 4.96 6.04
N ALA A 109 11.33 5.69 5.09
CA ALA A 109 11.93 5.98 3.80
C ALA A 109 13.27 6.71 3.97
N LYS A 110 13.34 7.75 4.80
CA LYS A 110 14.59 8.46 5.11
C LYS A 110 15.67 7.57 5.70
N LYS A 111 15.30 6.55 6.46
CA LYS A 111 16.27 5.57 6.98
C LYS A 111 16.84 4.72 5.84
N LEU A 112 15.97 4.16 4.99
CA LEU A 112 16.38 3.30 3.87
C LEU A 112 17.13 4.08 2.79
N GLU A 113 16.77 5.34 2.55
CA GLU A 113 17.45 6.22 1.58
C GLU A 113 18.94 6.40 1.91
N LYS A 114 19.30 6.40 3.20
CA LYS A 114 20.71 6.48 3.66
C LYS A 114 21.51 5.24 3.30
N GLU A 115 20.84 4.09 3.12
CA GLU A 115 21.49 2.83 2.75
C GLU A 115 21.89 2.81 1.27
N LYS A 116 21.36 3.76 0.47
CA LYS A 116 21.58 3.86 -0.99
C LYS A 116 21.23 2.58 -1.74
N LYS A 117 20.25 1.84 -1.24
CA LYS A 117 19.73 0.61 -1.82
C LYS A 117 18.27 0.78 -2.21
N LEU A 118 17.90 0.15 -3.31
CA LEU A 118 16.52 0.15 -3.79
C LEU A 118 15.58 -0.44 -2.71
N TYR A 119 14.47 0.26 -2.46
CA TYR A 119 13.40 -0.19 -1.57
C TYR A 119 12.03 0.18 -2.15
N PHE A 120 11.00 -0.50 -1.68
CA PHE A 120 9.65 -0.31 -2.17
C PHE A 120 8.71 0.19 -1.08
N VAL A 121 7.68 0.96 -1.48
CA VAL A 121 6.65 1.48 -0.58
C VAL A 121 5.29 1.01 -1.10
N ASP A 122 4.67 0.09 -0.40
CA ASP A 122 3.36 -0.46 -0.76
C ASP A 122 2.24 0.47 -0.29
N ILE A 123 1.63 1.20 -1.22
CA ILE A 123 0.49 2.11 -0.97
C ILE A 123 -0.63 1.77 -1.97
N PRO A 124 -1.63 0.96 -1.56
CA PRO A 124 -2.69 0.49 -2.46
C PRO A 124 -3.49 1.61 -3.14
N LEU A 125 -3.91 2.61 -2.36
CA LEU A 125 -4.73 3.74 -2.81
C LEU A 125 -3.87 5.02 -2.97
N PHE A 126 -2.69 4.89 -3.61
CA PHE A 126 -1.73 5.98 -3.72
C PHE A 126 -2.32 7.22 -4.39
N PHE A 127 -2.93 7.05 -5.55
CA PHE A 127 -3.49 8.16 -6.32
C PHE A 127 -4.73 8.74 -5.66
N GLU A 128 -5.63 7.89 -5.16
CA GLU A 128 -6.87 8.26 -4.50
C GLU A 128 -6.64 9.07 -3.21
N SER A 129 -5.55 8.79 -2.51
CA SER A 129 -5.16 9.53 -1.30
C SER A 129 -4.37 10.82 -1.57
N GLY A 130 -4.20 11.20 -2.83
CA GLY A 130 -3.39 12.37 -3.22
C GLY A 130 -1.89 12.13 -3.06
N GLY A 131 -1.44 10.90 -3.33
CA GLY A 131 -0.05 10.50 -3.13
C GLY A 131 0.95 11.30 -3.96
N LYS A 132 0.64 11.63 -5.23
CA LYS A 132 1.52 12.45 -6.09
C LYS A 132 1.79 13.87 -5.52
N GLN A 133 0.85 14.43 -4.77
CA GLN A 133 1.03 15.74 -4.12
C GLN A 133 1.78 15.65 -2.80
N LYS A 134 1.64 14.52 -2.10
CA LYS A 134 2.20 14.31 -0.76
C LYS A 134 3.60 13.73 -0.78
N TYR A 135 3.87 12.83 -1.72
CA TYR A 135 5.12 12.05 -1.77
C TYR A 135 5.86 12.34 -3.07
N ASN A 136 7.17 12.48 -2.97
CA ASN A 136 8.05 12.65 -4.12
C ASN A 136 8.80 11.33 -4.43
N PHE A 137 8.01 10.26 -4.66
CA PHE A 137 8.50 8.96 -5.13
C PHE A 137 8.18 8.78 -6.61
N LYS A 138 8.99 7.98 -7.29
CA LYS A 138 8.56 7.33 -8.52
C LYS A 138 7.52 6.24 -8.22
N VAL A 139 6.63 5.98 -9.16
CA VAL A 139 5.49 5.08 -8.97
C VAL A 139 5.49 3.97 -10.00
N ALA A 140 5.48 2.72 -9.55
CA ALA A 140 5.27 1.54 -10.37
C ALA A 140 3.84 1.01 -10.16
N LEU A 141 3.09 0.91 -11.24
CA LEU A 141 1.74 0.37 -11.28
C LEU A 141 1.78 -1.11 -11.61
N ILE A 142 1.16 -1.94 -10.77
CA ILE A 142 0.85 -3.31 -11.16
C ILE A 142 -0.44 -3.28 -11.96
N TYR A 143 -0.28 -3.45 -13.27
CA TYR A 143 -1.38 -3.34 -14.22
C TYR A 143 -2.05 -4.69 -14.46
N ALA A 144 -3.35 -4.72 -14.43
CA ALA A 144 -4.19 -5.77 -15.00
C ALA A 144 -5.47 -5.11 -15.53
N PRO A 145 -6.00 -5.55 -16.68
CA PRO A 145 -7.26 -5.03 -17.20
C PRO A 145 -8.39 -5.14 -16.19
N LYS A 146 -9.28 -4.15 -16.15
CA LYS A 146 -10.42 -4.10 -15.21
C LYS A 146 -11.25 -5.40 -15.22
N SER A 147 -11.47 -5.98 -16.40
CA SER A 147 -12.22 -7.23 -16.55
C SER A 147 -11.52 -8.42 -15.87
N GLN A 148 -10.20 -8.46 -15.92
CA GLN A 148 -9.42 -9.49 -15.26
C GLN A 148 -9.36 -9.29 -13.75
N ALA A 149 -9.16 -8.05 -13.29
CA ALA A 149 -9.22 -7.70 -11.88
C ALA A 149 -10.58 -8.06 -11.27
N LEU A 150 -11.69 -7.82 -12.01
CA LEU A 150 -13.04 -8.21 -11.61
C LEU A 150 -13.17 -9.72 -11.42
N ARG A 151 -12.74 -10.51 -12.39
CA ARG A 151 -12.78 -11.98 -12.29
C ARG A 151 -11.96 -12.49 -11.10
N ARG A 152 -10.74 -11.97 -10.94
CA ARG A 152 -9.86 -12.33 -9.81
C ARG A 152 -10.46 -11.94 -8.46
N LEU A 153 -11.12 -10.78 -8.38
CA LEU A 153 -11.75 -10.31 -7.14
C LEU A 153 -12.94 -11.17 -6.74
N ILE A 154 -13.80 -11.53 -7.70
CA ILE A 154 -14.93 -12.43 -7.49
C ILE A 154 -14.44 -13.79 -6.97
N ALA A 155 -13.49 -14.40 -7.67
CA ALA A 155 -12.96 -15.72 -7.32
C ALA A 155 -12.26 -15.72 -5.94
N ARG A 156 -11.49 -14.69 -5.61
CA ARG A 156 -10.76 -14.60 -4.34
C ARG A 156 -11.65 -14.41 -3.11
N ASN A 157 -12.72 -13.62 -3.26
CA ASN A 157 -13.54 -13.16 -2.13
C ASN A 157 -14.95 -13.77 -2.15
N ASN A 158 -15.27 -14.64 -3.10
CA ASN A 158 -16.61 -15.22 -3.31
C ASN A 158 -17.71 -14.14 -3.33
N LEU A 159 -17.51 -13.08 -4.11
CA LEU A 159 -18.41 -11.93 -4.18
C LEU A 159 -19.38 -12.06 -5.34
N GLU A 160 -20.59 -11.52 -5.15
CA GLU A 160 -21.48 -11.22 -6.26
C GLU A 160 -20.86 -10.19 -7.21
N LYS A 161 -21.12 -10.32 -8.52
CA LYS A 161 -20.55 -9.45 -9.55
C LYS A 161 -20.77 -7.96 -9.26
N ASN A 162 -21.96 -7.59 -8.81
CA ASN A 162 -22.28 -6.19 -8.49
C ASN A 162 -21.48 -5.67 -7.30
N GLN A 163 -21.28 -6.48 -6.26
CA GLN A 163 -20.45 -6.13 -5.12
C GLN A 163 -18.98 -5.94 -5.50
N ALA A 164 -18.46 -6.81 -6.38
CA ALA A 164 -17.11 -6.69 -6.89
C ALA A 164 -16.94 -5.43 -7.75
N LEU A 165 -17.90 -5.11 -8.61
CA LEU A 165 -17.92 -3.88 -9.42
C LEU A 165 -17.93 -2.62 -8.55
N LEU A 166 -18.74 -2.59 -7.49
CA LEU A 166 -18.76 -1.45 -6.57
C LEU A 166 -17.39 -1.20 -5.94
N ARG A 167 -16.67 -2.26 -5.51
CA ARG A 167 -15.32 -2.14 -4.95
C ARG A 167 -14.28 -1.64 -5.97
N ILE A 168 -14.37 -2.09 -7.21
CA ILE A 168 -13.49 -1.64 -8.29
C ILE A 168 -13.79 -0.17 -8.64
N ASN A 169 -15.06 0.19 -8.80
CA ASN A 169 -15.48 1.54 -9.18
C ASN A 169 -15.26 2.58 -8.07
N ALA A 170 -15.06 2.15 -6.82
CA ALA A 170 -14.65 3.03 -5.72
C ALA A 170 -13.17 3.48 -5.82
N GLN A 171 -12.38 2.87 -6.71
CA GLN A 171 -11.00 3.25 -6.97
C GLN A 171 -10.88 4.05 -8.28
N MET A 172 -9.77 4.79 -8.40
CA MET A 172 -9.43 5.45 -9.68
C MET A 172 -9.32 4.40 -10.79
N ASP A 173 -9.79 4.73 -11.97
CA ASP A 173 -9.72 3.85 -13.13
C ASP A 173 -8.28 3.45 -13.45
N ILE A 174 -8.09 2.19 -13.87
CA ILE A 174 -6.74 1.62 -14.06
C ILE A 174 -5.98 2.30 -15.18
N GLU A 175 -6.67 2.76 -16.24
CA GLU A 175 -6.02 3.47 -17.33
C GLU A 175 -5.60 4.89 -16.90
N GLN A 176 -6.36 5.54 -16.04
CA GLN A 176 -5.94 6.80 -15.43
C GLN A 176 -4.71 6.59 -14.54
N LYS A 177 -4.69 5.53 -13.71
CA LYS A 177 -3.50 5.18 -12.92
C LYS A 177 -2.29 4.92 -13.80
N ARG A 178 -2.50 4.24 -14.95
CA ARG A 178 -1.45 3.95 -15.92
C ARG A 178 -0.79 5.22 -16.46
N LEU A 179 -1.59 6.21 -16.81
CA LEU A 179 -1.08 7.51 -17.32
C LEU A 179 -0.30 8.32 -16.26
N LEU A 180 -0.63 8.13 -14.98
CA LEU A 180 -0.01 8.84 -13.87
C LEU A 180 1.22 8.13 -13.29
N SER A 181 1.52 6.90 -13.71
CA SER A 181 2.60 6.08 -13.19
C SER A 181 3.89 6.26 -14.00
N ASP A 182 5.02 6.16 -13.30
CA ASP A 182 6.34 6.27 -13.94
C ASP A 182 6.78 4.93 -14.58
N PHE A 183 6.30 3.81 -14.01
CA PHE A 183 6.59 2.44 -14.49
C PHE A 183 5.32 1.59 -14.49
N ILE A 184 5.28 0.63 -15.40
CA ILE A 184 4.18 -0.34 -15.51
C ILE A 184 4.76 -1.75 -15.41
N ILE A 185 4.25 -2.54 -14.48
CA ILE A 185 4.51 -3.98 -14.39
C ILE A 185 3.23 -4.68 -14.80
N ASP A 186 3.22 -5.22 -16.01
CA ASP A 186 2.04 -5.86 -16.58
C ASP A 186 1.79 -7.23 -15.93
N ASN A 187 0.58 -7.44 -15.43
CA ASN A 187 0.07 -8.69 -14.87
C ASN A 187 -1.23 -9.13 -15.58
N SER A 188 -1.32 -8.89 -16.89
CA SER A 188 -2.46 -9.30 -17.71
C SER A 188 -2.38 -10.76 -18.19
N ALA A 189 -1.23 -11.41 -18.06
CA ALA A 189 -1.00 -12.80 -18.43
C ALA A 189 -0.92 -13.70 -17.17
N ASP A 190 -0.10 -14.74 -17.23
CA ASP A 190 0.15 -15.69 -16.16
C ASP A 190 1.26 -15.25 -15.20
N LEU A 191 1.57 -16.12 -14.23
CA LEU A 191 2.57 -15.83 -13.19
C LEU A 191 3.99 -15.77 -13.77
N GLU A 192 4.31 -16.61 -14.76
CA GLU A 192 5.64 -16.64 -15.39
C GLU A 192 5.92 -15.32 -16.13
N ASN A 193 4.93 -14.80 -16.85
CA ASN A 193 5.03 -13.49 -17.49
C ASN A 193 5.16 -12.36 -16.47
N LEU A 194 4.44 -12.44 -15.33
CA LEU A 194 4.60 -11.46 -14.26
C LEU A 194 6.03 -11.47 -13.69
N GLU A 195 6.63 -12.64 -13.51
CA GLU A 195 8.02 -12.77 -13.05
C GLU A 195 9.00 -12.14 -14.04
N LYS A 196 8.86 -12.42 -15.33
CA LYS A 196 9.68 -11.81 -16.40
C LYS A 196 9.51 -10.28 -16.43
N ASN A 197 8.28 -9.78 -16.32
CA ASN A 197 8.02 -8.35 -16.29
C ASN A 197 8.60 -7.67 -15.05
N LEU A 198 8.59 -8.37 -13.91
CA LEU A 198 9.23 -7.88 -12.68
C LEU A 198 10.76 -7.84 -12.82
N GLU A 199 11.39 -8.87 -13.41
CA GLU A 199 12.84 -8.87 -13.66
C GLU A 199 13.23 -7.71 -14.58
N SER A 200 12.55 -7.54 -15.71
CA SER A 200 12.80 -6.41 -16.63
C SER A 200 12.63 -5.04 -15.94
N PHE A 201 11.64 -4.91 -15.06
CA PHE A 201 11.48 -3.70 -14.26
C PHE A 201 12.65 -3.47 -13.30
N LEU A 202 13.14 -4.51 -12.64
CA LEU A 202 14.29 -4.43 -11.74
C LEU A 202 15.59 -4.09 -12.49
N GLU A 203 15.79 -4.62 -13.69
CA GLU A 203 16.92 -4.29 -14.56
C GLU A 203 16.93 -2.80 -14.93
N ILE A 204 15.78 -2.20 -15.24
CA ILE A 204 15.65 -0.75 -15.50
C ILE A 204 16.06 0.07 -14.26
N LEU A 205 15.87 -0.46 -13.07
CA LEU A 205 16.21 0.20 -11.81
C LEU A 205 17.66 -0.03 -11.35
N ASN A 206 18.39 -1.00 -11.92
CA ASN A 206 19.76 -1.34 -11.53
C ASN A 206 20.76 -0.16 -11.60
N PRO A 207 20.69 0.77 -12.58
CA PRO A 207 21.55 1.94 -12.56
C PRO A 207 21.40 2.84 -11.33
N PHE A 208 20.32 2.65 -10.56
CA PHE A 208 20.12 3.34 -9.30
C PHE A 208 20.74 2.60 -8.10
N SER A 209 21.16 1.33 -8.27
CA SER A 209 21.83 0.52 -7.25
C SER A 209 23.36 0.48 -7.40
N ASP A 210 23.90 0.77 -8.59
CA ASP A 210 25.33 0.66 -8.90
C ASP A 210 26.12 1.93 -8.56
N ASN A 211 26.20 2.24 -7.25
CA ASN A 211 27.33 2.99 -6.69
C ASN A 211 27.85 2.32 -5.41
N CYS A 212 27.78 1.00 -5.34
CA CYS A 212 28.45 0.24 -4.30
C CYS A 212 29.63 -0.50 -4.97
N GLY A 213 30.82 0.15 -4.88
CA GLY A 213 32.04 -0.24 -5.53
C GLY A 213 32.35 -1.73 -5.48
N THR A 214 32.52 -2.30 -6.64
CA THR A 214 33.44 -3.40 -6.86
C THR A 214 34.85 -2.85 -6.76
N ASN A 215 35.36 -2.70 -5.54
CA ASN A 215 36.79 -2.80 -5.31
C ASN A 215 37.10 -4.27 -5.01
N LEU A 216 37.22 -5.06 -6.05
CA LEU A 216 38.01 -6.26 -6.05
C LEU A 216 39.43 -5.81 -6.39
N ASN A 217 40.30 -5.76 -5.40
CA ASN A 217 41.75 -5.99 -5.49
C ASN A 217 42.14 -6.80 -4.26
#